data_90970ca0be408294a72b74da0f3a5aae
#
_entry.id   90970ca0be408294a72b74da0f3a5aae
#
_cell.length_a   1.000
_cell.length_b   1.000
_cell.length_c   1.000
_cell.angle_alpha   90.00
_cell.angle_beta   90.00
_cell.angle_gamma   90.00
#
_symmetry.space_group_name_H-M   'P 1'
#
loop_
_entity.id
_entity.type
_entity.pdbx_description
1 polymer ?
#
loop_
_entity_poly.entity_id
_entity_poly.type
_entity_poly.pdbx_seq_one_letter_code
_entity_poly.pdbx_strand_id
1 'polypeptide(L)' 'MFHDNLISLRKLNGYSQDELAERIGVSRQTLSKYETGESLPDIEKCKMMADIFGVTVDDLVSYEKTDE' A
#
# COMPACT_ATOMS: atom_id res chain seq x y z
N MET A 1 -3.74 9.21 -5.03
CA MET A 1 -4.58 8.57 -4.01
C MET A 1 -3.85 7.42 -3.39
N PHE A 2 -4.28 7.02 -2.21
CA PHE A 2 -3.61 5.96 -1.49
C PHE A 2 -3.46 4.69 -2.32
N HIS A 3 -4.54 4.23 -2.94
CA HIS A 3 -4.47 2.96 -3.65
C HIS A 3 -3.50 3.00 -4.83
N ASP A 4 -3.39 4.13 -5.48
CA ASP A 4 -2.43 4.28 -6.58
C ASP A 4 -1.01 4.24 -6.03
N ASN A 5 -0.78 4.89 -4.89
CA ASN A 5 0.54 4.91 -4.26
C ASN A 5 0.93 3.50 -3.85
N LEU A 6 -0.02 2.74 -3.32
CA LEU A 6 0.24 1.38 -2.89
C LEU A 6 0.69 0.52 -4.06
N ILE A 7 -0.01 0.59 -5.18
CA ILE A 7 0.35 -0.20 -6.35
C ILE A 7 1.74 0.19 -6.84
N SER A 8 2.00 1.50 -6.91
CA SER A 8 3.28 1.99 -7.40
C SER A 8 4.43 1.54 -6.49
N LEU A 9 4.26 1.68 -5.19
CA LEU A 9 5.30 1.31 -4.25
C LEU A 9 5.53 -0.19 -4.24
N ARG A 10 4.45 -0.96 -4.34
CA ARG A 10 4.59 -2.41 -4.38
C ARG A 10 5.42 -2.84 -5.59
N LYS A 11 5.07 -2.30 -6.76
CA LYS A 11 5.77 -2.67 -7.98
C LYS A 11 7.20 -2.18 -7.97
N LEU A 12 7.41 -0.97 -7.49
CA LEU A 12 8.73 -0.39 -7.43
C LEU A 12 9.66 -1.23 -6.56
N ASN A 13 9.12 -1.82 -5.52
CA ASN A 13 9.90 -2.65 -4.62
C ASN A 13 9.91 -4.12 -5.02
N GLY A 14 9.32 -4.46 -6.15
CA GLY A 14 9.42 -5.81 -6.70
C GLY A 14 8.55 -6.86 -6.06
N TYR A 15 7.49 -6.45 -5.35
CA TYR A 15 6.62 -7.43 -4.70
C TYR A 15 5.41 -7.76 -5.55
N SER A 16 5.07 -9.04 -5.61
CA SER A 16 3.78 -9.44 -6.17
C SER A 16 2.71 -9.16 -5.12
N GLN A 17 1.44 -9.23 -5.51
CA GLN A 17 0.36 -9.06 -4.53
C GLN A 17 0.44 -10.16 -3.47
N ASP A 18 0.71 -11.39 -3.88
CA ASP A 18 0.81 -12.49 -2.92
C ASP A 18 1.94 -12.26 -1.93
N GLU A 19 3.08 -11.79 -2.40
CA GLU A 19 4.22 -11.56 -1.53
C GLU A 19 3.95 -10.46 -0.51
N LEU A 20 3.36 -9.37 -0.96
CA LEU A 20 3.08 -8.27 -0.04
C LEU A 20 1.99 -8.67 0.94
N ALA A 21 0.95 -9.34 0.47
CA ALA A 21 -0.13 -9.78 1.34
C ALA A 21 0.41 -10.66 2.46
N GLU A 22 1.30 -11.56 2.12
CA GLU A 22 1.88 -12.44 3.11
C GLU A 22 2.68 -11.64 4.12
N ARG A 23 3.44 -10.66 3.67
CA ARG A 23 4.26 -9.87 4.55
C ARG A 23 3.46 -9.04 5.56
N ILE A 24 2.30 -8.58 5.18
CA ILE A 24 1.49 -7.77 6.09
C ILE A 24 0.37 -8.58 6.74
N GLY A 25 0.34 -9.89 6.49
CA GLY A 25 -0.59 -10.77 7.20
C GLY A 25 -2.03 -10.68 6.75
N VAL A 26 -2.27 -10.39 5.48
CA VAL A 26 -3.64 -10.35 4.95
C VAL A 26 -3.72 -11.30 3.76
N SER A 27 -4.93 -11.58 3.30
CA SER A 27 -5.11 -12.43 2.13
C SER A 27 -4.81 -11.59 0.88
N ARG A 28 -4.51 -12.27 -0.22
CA ARG A 28 -4.31 -11.58 -1.47
C ARG A 28 -5.56 -10.83 -1.87
N GLN A 29 -6.74 -11.38 -1.58
CA GLN A 29 -7.99 -10.71 -1.90
C GLN A 29 -8.13 -9.42 -1.14
N THR A 30 -7.73 -9.40 0.12
CA THR A 30 -7.78 -8.18 0.93
C THR A 30 -6.83 -7.13 0.35
N LEU A 31 -5.62 -7.55 -0.02
CA LEU A 31 -4.68 -6.61 -0.61
C LEU A 31 -5.23 -6.07 -1.93
N SER A 32 -5.84 -6.91 -2.73
CA SER A 32 -6.43 -6.48 -3.97
C SER A 32 -7.48 -5.40 -3.74
N LYS A 33 -8.29 -5.52 -2.68
CA LYS A 33 -9.29 -4.51 -2.36
C LYS A 33 -8.63 -3.20 -1.93
N TYR A 34 -7.50 -3.27 -1.26
CA TYR A 34 -6.75 -2.06 -0.92
C TYR A 34 -6.30 -1.37 -2.22
N GLU A 35 -5.89 -2.15 -3.20
CA GLU A 35 -5.36 -1.60 -4.45
C GLU A 35 -6.44 -1.10 -5.41
N THR A 36 -7.66 -1.56 -5.24
CA THR A 36 -8.75 -1.07 -6.09
C THR A 36 -9.52 0.07 -5.43
N GLY A 37 -9.21 0.36 -4.18
CA GLY A 37 -9.92 1.39 -3.44
C GLY A 37 -11.20 0.90 -2.79
N GLU A 38 -11.49 -0.41 -2.86
CA GLU A 38 -12.71 -0.95 -2.24
C GLU A 38 -12.64 -0.94 -0.73
N SER A 39 -11.47 -1.05 -0.16
CA SER A 39 -11.31 -0.94 1.29
C SER A 39 -9.98 -0.31 1.62
N LEU A 40 -9.86 0.17 2.83
CA LEU A 40 -8.65 0.81 3.29
C LEU A 40 -8.04 -0.01 4.41
N PRO A 41 -6.72 -0.14 4.44
CA PRO A 41 -6.08 -0.83 5.55
C PRO A 41 -6.15 0.01 6.80
N ASP A 42 -6.10 -0.64 7.96
CA ASP A 42 -6.05 0.10 9.22
C ASP A 42 -4.63 0.67 9.40
N ILE A 43 -4.45 1.46 10.45
CA ILE A 43 -3.19 2.16 10.65
C ILE A 43 -2.04 1.18 10.87
N GLU A 44 -2.30 0.06 11.50
CA GLU A 44 -1.27 -0.91 11.74
C GLU A 44 -0.74 -1.49 10.43
N LYS A 45 -1.64 -1.83 9.51
CA LYS A 45 -1.23 -2.35 8.21
C LYS A 45 -0.51 -1.28 7.40
N CYS A 46 -0.95 -0.02 7.52
CA CYS A 46 -0.28 1.08 6.85
C CYS A 46 1.16 1.22 7.34
N LYS A 47 1.37 1.08 8.64
CA LYS A 47 2.71 1.19 9.20
C LYS A 47 3.59 0.04 8.71
N MET A 48 3.04 -1.17 8.64
CA MET A 48 3.79 -2.32 8.16
C MET A 48 4.22 -2.11 6.70
N MET A 49 3.31 -1.62 5.88
CA MET A 49 3.62 -1.39 4.48
C MET A 49 4.66 -0.27 4.32
N ALA A 50 4.52 0.79 5.09
CA ALA A 50 5.48 1.89 5.04
C ALA A 50 6.89 1.40 5.39
N ASP A 51 6.99 0.54 6.40
CA ASP A 51 8.27 -0.02 6.77
C ASP A 51 8.85 -0.89 5.66
N ILE A 52 8.02 -1.73 5.04
CA ILE A 52 8.46 -2.60 3.97
C ILE A 52 8.96 -1.80 2.78
N PHE A 53 8.26 -0.72 2.46
CA PHE A 53 8.64 0.10 1.31
C PHE A 53 9.73 1.13 1.63
N GLY A 54 10.07 1.28 2.91
CA GLY A 54 11.09 2.25 3.31
C GLY A 54 10.64 3.69 3.19
N VAL A 55 9.35 3.94 3.40
CA VAL A 55 8.79 5.30 3.33
C VAL A 55 8.03 5.58 4.63
N THR A 56 7.60 6.82 4.81
CA THR A 56 6.80 7.16 5.98
C THR A 56 5.35 6.81 5.68
N VAL A 57 4.54 6.73 6.73
CA VAL A 57 3.10 6.52 6.55
C VAL A 57 2.52 7.69 5.77
N ASP A 58 3.01 8.89 6.03
CA ASP A 58 2.58 10.08 5.29
C ASP A 58 2.82 9.90 3.81
N ASP A 59 3.99 9.42 3.41
CA ASP A 59 4.31 9.21 2.01
C ASP A 59 3.40 8.16 1.40
N LEU A 60 3.07 7.15 2.17
CA LEU A 60 2.23 6.08 1.66
C LEU A 60 0.82 6.57 1.40
N VAL A 61 0.26 7.34 2.33
CA VAL A 61 -1.13 7.73 2.24
C VAL A 61 -1.41 9.04 1.52
N SER A 62 -0.42 9.89 1.37
CA SER A 62 -0.70 11.17 0.75
C SER A 62 -0.83 10.97 -0.74
N TYR A 63 -1.72 11.73 -1.38
CA TYR A 63 -1.85 11.60 -2.80
C TYR A 63 -1.05 12.68 -3.40
N GLU A 64 -0.77 12.57 -4.66
CA GLU A 64 0.01 13.47 -5.32
C GLU A 64 -0.57 14.76 -5.36
N LYS A 65 0.09 15.76 -5.15
CA LYS A 65 -0.30 17.06 -5.20
C LYS A 65 -0.34 17.50 -6.50
N THR A 66 -1.24 17.90 -6.95
CA THR A 66 -1.18 18.41 -8.25
C THR A 66 -0.95 19.82 -8.14
N ASP A 67 -0.77 20.46 -8.21
CA ASP A 67 -0.62 21.61 -8.14
C ASP A 67 -1.22 22.43 -8.36
N GLU A 68 -1.57 22.49 -8.07
CA GLU A 68 -2.17 23.20 -8.13
C GLU A 68 -1.93 23.84 -8.17
#